data_94bb697c0bf43a9c99363f5e703cc8e3
#
_entry.id   94bb697c0bf43a9c99363f5e703cc8e3
#
_cell.length_a   1.000
_cell.length_b   1.000
_cell.length_c   1.000
_cell.angle_alpha   90.00
_cell.angle_beta   90.00
_cell.angle_gamma   90.00
#
_symmetry.space_group_name_H-M   'P 1'
#
loop_
_entity.id
_entity.type
_entity.pdbx_description
1 polymer ?
#
loop_
_entity_poly.entity_id
_entity_poly.type
_entity_poly.pdbx_seq_one_letter_code
_entity_poly.pdbx_strand_id
1 'polypeptide(L)'
;MPELSRFYGIVVQVYYGDHPPAHFHVEYAGAIAKIDIETLSVIHGSLPARARGLVIEWAAMHQEELRKAFQKAANMQAPGKIEPLP
;
A
#
# COMPACT_ATOMS: atom_id res chain seq x y z
N MET A 1 -1.23 2.15 -12.63
CA MET A 1 -0.99 1.95 -11.19
C MET A 1 -2.19 2.44 -10.40
N PRO A 2 -3.07 1.53 -9.99
CA PRO A 2 -4.27 1.97 -9.26
C PRO A 2 -3.92 2.54 -7.89
N GLU A 3 -4.43 3.71 -7.61
CA GLU A 3 -4.30 4.30 -6.29
C GLU A 3 -5.40 3.73 -5.40
N LEU A 4 -5.01 3.21 -4.23
CA LEU A 4 -5.95 2.65 -3.26
C LEU A 4 -6.44 3.69 -2.27
N SER A 5 -5.56 4.58 -1.83
CA SER A 5 -5.88 5.56 -0.81
C SER A 5 -4.87 6.70 -0.85
N ARG A 6 -5.27 7.83 -0.26
CA ARG A 6 -4.41 9.00 -0.17
C ARG A 6 -4.74 9.75 1.11
N PHE A 7 -3.74 9.97 1.95
CA PHE A 7 -3.94 10.67 3.22
C PHE A 7 -2.62 11.29 3.68
N TYR A 8 -2.70 12.49 4.23
CA TYR A 8 -1.55 13.22 4.79
C TYR A 8 -0.37 13.31 3.82
N GLY A 9 -0.65 13.46 2.51
CA GLY A 9 0.40 13.54 1.48
C GLY A 9 0.98 12.18 1.08
N ILE A 10 0.46 11.10 1.64
CA ILE A 10 0.88 9.73 1.33
C ILE A 10 -0.04 9.16 0.27
N VAL A 11 0.54 8.52 -0.76
CA VAL A 11 -0.22 7.84 -1.81
C VAL A 11 0.06 6.35 -1.71
N VAL A 12 -1.00 5.55 -1.63
CA VAL A 12 -0.90 4.08 -1.55
C VAL A 12 -1.43 3.48 -2.84
N GLN A 13 -0.65 2.60 -3.45
CA GLN A 13 -0.95 2.01 -4.76
C GLN A 13 -0.67 0.52 -4.77
N VAL A 14 -1.32 -0.20 -5.70
CA VAL A 14 -0.90 -1.54 -6.12
C VAL A 14 -0.66 -1.50 -7.62
N TYR A 15 0.12 -2.45 -8.14
CA TYR A 15 0.43 -2.50 -9.57
C TYR A 15 -0.28 -3.68 -10.20
N TYR A 16 -0.76 -3.51 -11.43
CA TYR A 16 -1.35 -4.59 -12.20
C TYR A 16 -0.30 -5.64 -12.51
N GLY A 17 -0.69 -6.92 -12.35
CA GLY A 17 0.18 -8.02 -12.71
C GLY A 17 1.37 -8.23 -11.79
N ASP A 18 1.35 -7.63 -10.61
CA ASP A 18 2.47 -7.75 -9.68
C ASP A 18 2.56 -9.16 -9.10
N HIS A 19 3.73 -9.49 -8.56
CA HIS A 19 4.06 -10.84 -8.11
C HIS A 19 4.11 -10.94 -6.58
N PRO A 20 3.85 -12.15 -6.01
CA PRO A 20 4.04 -12.35 -4.57
C PRO A 20 5.48 -12.06 -4.16
N PRO A 21 5.71 -11.72 -2.87
CA PRO A 21 4.72 -11.67 -1.79
C PRO A 21 3.74 -10.52 -1.97
N ALA A 22 2.54 -10.66 -1.38
CA ALA A 22 1.53 -9.61 -1.43
C ALA A 22 2.08 -8.35 -0.78
N HIS A 23 2.06 -7.25 -1.51
CA HIS A 23 2.62 -5.98 -1.04
C HIS A 23 1.90 -4.81 -1.69
N PHE A 24 2.12 -3.62 -1.13
CA PHE A 24 1.62 -2.39 -1.71
C PHE A 24 2.75 -1.38 -1.80
N HIS A 25 2.56 -0.39 -2.66
CA HIS A 25 3.54 0.65 -2.91
C HIS A 25 3.10 1.94 -2.24
N VAL A 26 4.06 2.68 -1.70
CA VAL A 26 3.81 3.96 -1.02
C VAL A 26 4.72 5.02 -1.60
N GLU A 27 4.15 6.20 -1.82
CA GLU A 27 4.92 7.36 -2.26
C GLU A 27 4.65 8.52 -1.31
N TYR A 28 5.71 9.19 -0.86
CA TYR A 28 5.59 10.35 0.02
C TYR A 28 6.77 11.29 -0.20
N ALA A 29 6.48 12.52 -0.65
CA ALA A 29 7.50 13.58 -0.81
C ALA A 29 8.73 13.09 -1.58
N GLY A 30 8.52 12.30 -2.64
CA GLY A 30 9.61 11.76 -3.45
C GLY A 30 10.20 10.45 -2.95
N ALA A 31 9.91 10.04 -1.72
CA ALA A 31 10.33 8.75 -1.19
C ALA A 31 9.36 7.66 -1.66
N ILE A 32 9.89 6.49 -1.99
CA ILE A 32 9.11 5.35 -2.47
C ILE A 32 9.46 4.13 -1.63
N ALA A 33 8.45 3.33 -1.28
CA ALA A 33 8.67 2.11 -0.53
C ALA A 33 7.66 1.04 -0.93
N LYS A 34 8.06 -0.23 -0.73
CA LYS A 34 7.15 -1.37 -0.80
C LYS A 34 6.98 -1.93 0.60
N ILE A 35 5.75 -2.25 0.95
CA ILE A 35 5.44 -2.77 2.29
C ILE A 35 4.70 -4.08 2.12
N ASP A 36 5.18 -5.11 2.84
CA ASP A 36 4.56 -6.44 2.84
C ASP A 36 3.21 -6.36 3.56
N ILE A 37 2.16 -6.89 2.95
CA ILE A 37 0.81 -6.80 3.51
C ILE A 37 0.67 -7.67 4.77
N GLU A 38 1.37 -8.81 4.83
CA GLU A 38 1.23 -9.74 5.94
C GLU A 38 2.04 -9.30 7.17
N THR A 39 3.26 -8.84 6.95
CA THR A 39 4.15 -8.47 8.05
C THR A 39 4.13 -6.98 8.35
N LEU A 40 3.67 -6.16 7.40
CA LEU A 40 3.72 -4.70 7.44
C LEU A 40 5.15 -4.17 7.56
N SER A 41 6.12 -4.96 7.10
CA SER A 41 7.53 -4.57 7.03
C SER A 41 7.82 -3.86 5.72
N VAL A 42 8.71 -2.86 5.77
CA VAL A 42 9.23 -2.24 4.54
C VAL A 42 10.21 -3.23 3.91
N ILE A 43 9.86 -3.73 2.72
CA ILE A 43 10.68 -4.74 2.02
C ILE A 43 11.55 -4.13 0.93
N HIS A 44 11.30 -2.88 0.55
CA HIS A 44 12.11 -2.18 -0.44
C HIS A 44 11.91 -0.67 -0.26
N GLY A 45 12.98 0.10 -0.47
CA GLY A 45 12.92 1.55 -0.33
C GLY A 45 12.85 2.00 1.12
N SER A 46 12.45 3.24 1.34
CA SER A 46 12.33 3.79 2.69
C SER A 46 11.36 4.95 2.71
N LEU A 47 10.83 5.23 3.90
CA LEU A 47 9.97 6.38 4.16
C LEU A 47 10.47 7.08 5.42
N PRO A 48 10.27 8.40 5.53
CA PRO A 48 10.50 9.08 6.81
C PRO A 48 9.70 8.40 7.92
N ALA A 49 10.24 8.39 9.13
CA ALA A 49 9.65 7.65 10.25
C ALA A 49 8.18 8.01 10.49
N ARG A 50 7.83 9.30 10.41
CA ARG A 50 6.45 9.73 10.63
C ARG A 50 5.51 9.16 9.56
N ALA A 51 5.90 9.27 8.29
CA ALA A 51 5.07 8.75 7.19
C ALA A 51 4.93 7.24 7.29
N ARG A 52 6.03 6.54 7.60
CA ARG A 52 6.01 5.09 7.79
C ARG A 52 5.04 4.70 8.90
N GLY A 53 5.07 5.40 10.03
CA GLY A 53 4.17 5.12 11.14
C GLY A 53 2.71 5.26 10.76
N LEU A 54 2.37 6.33 10.02
CA LEU A 54 1.01 6.56 9.56
C LEU A 54 0.53 5.47 8.62
N VAL A 55 1.40 5.07 7.68
CA VAL A 55 1.06 4.01 6.71
C VAL A 55 0.85 2.68 7.42
N ILE A 56 1.71 2.33 8.35
CA ILE A 56 1.60 1.05 9.06
C ILE A 56 0.33 1.02 9.92
N GLU A 57 0.02 2.13 10.57
CA GLU A 57 -1.22 2.25 11.35
C GLU A 57 -2.44 2.03 10.46
N TRP A 58 -2.48 2.71 9.32
CA TRP A 58 -3.55 2.56 8.35
C TRP A 58 -3.63 1.13 7.81
N ALA A 59 -2.50 0.55 7.42
CA ALA A 59 -2.46 -0.79 6.83
C ALA A 59 -2.91 -1.86 7.83
N ALA A 60 -2.58 -1.70 9.11
CA ALA A 60 -3.01 -2.64 10.13
C ALA A 60 -4.54 -2.71 10.24
N MET A 61 -5.22 -1.60 9.96
CA MET A 61 -6.68 -1.54 9.97
C MET A 61 -7.32 -2.11 8.71
N HIS A 62 -6.54 -2.29 7.65
CA HIS A 62 -7.07 -2.61 6.32
C HIS A 62 -6.39 -3.80 5.65
N GLN A 63 -5.78 -4.71 6.44
CA GLN A 63 -5.02 -5.83 5.86
C GLN A 63 -5.85 -6.70 4.94
N GLU A 64 -7.09 -6.99 5.32
CA GLU A 64 -7.97 -7.83 4.49
C GLU A 64 -8.29 -7.15 3.16
N GLU A 65 -8.61 -5.87 3.20
CA GLU A 65 -8.87 -5.09 1.99
C GLU A 65 -7.63 -5.01 1.10
N LEU A 66 -6.45 -4.88 1.72
CA LEU A 66 -5.19 -4.83 0.98
C LEU A 66 -4.90 -6.17 0.29
N ARG A 67 -5.17 -7.30 0.96
CA ARG A 67 -5.01 -8.61 0.34
C ARG A 67 -5.88 -8.75 -0.90
N LYS A 68 -7.15 -8.36 -0.77
CA LYS A 68 -8.09 -8.41 -1.90
C LYS A 68 -7.67 -7.48 -3.03
N ALA A 69 -7.22 -6.28 -2.69
CA ALA A 69 -6.76 -5.31 -3.69
C ALA A 69 -5.56 -5.86 -4.46
N PHE A 70 -4.60 -6.45 -3.75
CA PHE A 70 -3.43 -7.04 -4.40
C PHE A 70 -3.85 -8.17 -5.34
N GLN A 71 -4.73 -9.06 -4.89
CA GLN A 71 -5.18 -10.19 -5.71
C GLN A 71 -5.89 -9.72 -6.97
N LYS A 72 -6.78 -8.73 -6.84
CA LYS A 72 -7.49 -8.18 -8.00
C LYS A 72 -6.51 -7.59 -9.00
N ALA A 73 -5.59 -6.76 -8.52
CA ALA A 73 -4.62 -6.12 -9.40
C ALA A 73 -3.69 -7.16 -10.05
N ALA A 74 -3.27 -8.18 -9.30
CA ALA A 74 -2.44 -9.26 -9.84
C ALA A 74 -3.17 -9.99 -10.97
N ASN A 75 -4.50 -10.06 -10.93
CA ASN A 75 -5.34 -10.66 -11.95
C ASN A 75 -5.87 -9.65 -12.97
N MET A 76 -5.26 -8.48 -13.06
CA MET A 76 -5.60 -7.43 -14.02
C MET A 76 -7.02 -6.89 -13.81
N GLN A 77 -7.53 -6.94 -12.58
CA GLN A 77 -8.83 -6.39 -12.21
C GLN A 77 -8.66 -5.12 -11.41
N ALA A 78 -9.59 -4.19 -11.53
CA ALA A 78 -9.55 -2.94 -10.78
C ALA A 78 -9.71 -3.23 -9.29
N PRO A 79 -8.77 -2.80 -8.43
CA PRO A 79 -8.79 -3.15 -7.00
C PRO A 79 -9.78 -2.33 -6.17
N GLY A 80 -10.28 -1.20 -6.68
CA GLY A 80 -11.14 -0.32 -5.92
C GLY A 80 -10.35 0.63 -5.02
N LYS A 81 -11.03 1.23 -4.07
CA LYS A 81 -10.47 2.18 -3.13
C LYS A 81 -10.61 1.67 -1.70
N ILE A 82 -9.73 2.16 -0.82
CA ILE A 82 -9.76 1.84 0.61
C ILE A 82 -9.85 3.16 1.37
N GLU A 83 -10.65 3.20 2.44
CA GLU A 83 -10.82 4.40 3.25
C GLU A 83 -9.48 4.94 3.75
N PRO A 84 -9.25 6.25 3.65
CA PRO A 84 -8.00 6.83 4.15
C PRO A 84 -7.97 6.86 5.67
N LEU A 85 -6.78 7.10 6.22
CA LEU A 85 -6.60 7.32 7.64
C LEU A 85 -7.26 8.65 8.02
N PRO A 86 -8.14 8.66 9.03
CA PRO A 86 -8.80 9.90 9.46
C PRO A 86 -7.85 10.91 10.08
#